data_8e2538a733497ca0b97b95c8144c60e5
#
_entry.id   8e2538a733497ca0b97b95c8144c60e5
#
_cell.length_a   1.000
_cell.length_b   1.000
_cell.length_c   1.000
_cell.angle_alpha   90.00
_cell.angle_beta   90.00
_cell.angle_gamma   90.00
#
_symmetry.space_group_name_H-M   'P 1'
#
loop_
_entity.id
_entity.type
_entity.pdbx_description
1 polymer ?
#
loop_
_entity_poly.entity_id
_entity_poly.type
_entity_poly.pdbx_seq_one_letter_code
_entity_poly.pdbx_strand_id
1 'polypeptide(L)'
;MVKIITSSADVLDLGINSSQNNLLVTKDAQSAVKLFSYFEDNADFILLENSELLPYDFFSMSPIVRAKRIDALSSLLKRKGITLIASINTILSPVPHPSHISPLNSLSVNDYFKVESVIDEIINYGYVKKDFVTEPGHFALRGSVMDIFLTSSKKPIRIEFFDNKIESLSCLLYTSPSPRDA
;
A
#
# COMPACT_ATOMS: atom_id res chain seq x y z
N MET A 1 13.46 21.53 -8.24
CA MET A 1 12.65 22.64 -8.82
C MET A 1 11.21 22.42 -8.36
N VAL A 2 10.60 23.40 -7.70
CA VAL A 2 9.19 23.32 -7.24
C VAL A 2 8.32 23.95 -8.32
N LYS A 3 7.35 23.21 -8.86
CA LYS A 3 6.31 23.75 -9.74
C LYS A 3 5.00 23.86 -8.95
N ILE A 4 4.34 25.01 -9.02
CA ILE A 4 3.01 25.21 -8.44
C ILE A 4 1.99 24.97 -9.55
N ILE A 5 1.07 24.03 -9.30
CA ILE A 5 0.00 23.67 -10.24
C ILE A 5 -1.28 24.26 -9.73
N THR A 6 -1.94 25.04 -10.56
CA THR A 6 -3.20 25.73 -10.22
C THR A 6 -4.42 25.05 -10.82
N SER A 7 -4.26 24.19 -11.83
CA SER A 7 -5.37 23.48 -12.47
C SER A 7 -5.00 22.02 -12.83
N SER A 8 -6.01 21.18 -12.97
CA SER A 8 -5.82 19.79 -13.40
C SER A 8 -5.33 19.65 -14.85
N ALA A 9 -5.52 20.64 -15.68
CA ALA A 9 -5.01 20.66 -17.06
C ALA A 9 -3.49 20.80 -17.12
N ASP A 10 -2.89 21.51 -16.14
CA ASP A 10 -1.46 21.75 -16.07
C ASP A 10 -0.67 20.50 -15.64
N VAL A 11 -1.35 19.47 -15.14
CA VAL A 11 -0.72 18.21 -14.70
C VAL A 11 -0.18 17.41 -15.87
N LEU A 12 -0.84 17.47 -17.01
CA LEU A 12 -0.40 16.79 -18.24
C LEU A 12 0.87 17.41 -18.84
N ASP A 13 1.15 18.68 -18.54
CA ASP A 13 2.29 19.45 -19.06
C ASP A 13 3.48 19.50 -18.06
N LEU A 14 3.40 18.73 -16.96
CA LEU A 14 4.36 18.82 -15.85
C LEU A 14 5.78 18.38 -16.17
N GLY A 15 6.02 17.70 -17.26
CA GLY A 15 7.33 17.11 -17.55
C GLY A 15 7.79 16.23 -16.37
N ILE A 16 6.94 15.29 -15.96
CA ILE A 16 7.25 14.32 -14.90
C ILE A 16 8.52 13.58 -15.31
N ASN A 17 9.54 13.69 -14.46
CA ASN A 17 10.80 13.03 -14.71
C ASN A 17 10.74 11.57 -14.26
N SER A 18 10.65 10.64 -15.19
CA SER A 18 10.63 9.19 -14.89
C SER A 18 11.95 8.66 -14.31
N SER A 19 13.03 9.44 -14.30
CA SER A 19 14.31 9.04 -13.69
C SER A 19 14.40 9.36 -12.21
N GLN A 20 13.51 10.19 -11.68
CA GLN A 20 13.51 10.65 -10.28
C GLN A 20 12.12 10.54 -9.68
N ASN A 21 12.06 10.43 -8.37
CA ASN A 21 10.79 10.51 -7.67
C ASN A 21 10.26 11.95 -7.68
N ASN A 22 8.97 12.09 -7.93
CA ASN A 22 8.28 13.37 -7.98
C ASN A 22 7.28 13.46 -6.83
N LEU A 23 6.97 14.67 -6.40
CA LEU A 23 5.96 14.94 -5.39
C LEU A 23 4.97 15.97 -5.94
N LEU A 24 3.70 15.58 -6.02
CA LEU A 24 2.58 16.46 -6.35
C LEU A 24 1.81 16.81 -5.08
N VAL A 25 1.77 18.08 -4.75
CA VAL A 25 1.13 18.57 -3.54
C VAL A 25 -0.17 19.26 -3.90
N THR A 26 -1.26 18.84 -3.26
CA THR A 26 -2.57 19.47 -3.40
C THR A 26 -2.93 20.24 -2.13
N LYS A 27 -3.89 21.16 -2.24
CA LYS A 27 -4.35 21.98 -1.12
C LYS A 27 -5.04 21.16 -0.01
N ASP A 28 -5.78 20.10 -0.39
CA ASP A 28 -6.57 19.26 0.50
C ASP A 28 -6.60 17.80 0.04
N ALA A 29 -7.06 16.90 0.92
CA ALA A 29 -7.12 15.47 0.67
C ALA A 29 -8.07 15.10 -0.49
N GLN A 30 -9.21 15.80 -0.61
CA GLN A 30 -10.17 15.54 -1.67
C GLN A 30 -9.58 15.84 -3.06
N SER A 31 -8.82 16.94 -3.17
CA SER A 31 -8.09 17.28 -4.39
C SER A 31 -7.01 16.26 -4.71
N ALA A 32 -6.33 15.68 -3.69
CA ALA A 32 -5.34 14.63 -3.90
C ALA A 32 -5.98 13.35 -4.47
N VAL A 33 -7.09 12.91 -3.86
CA VAL A 33 -7.84 11.73 -4.34
C VAL A 33 -8.35 11.95 -5.76
N LYS A 34 -8.95 13.12 -6.04
CA LYS A 34 -9.43 13.46 -7.37
C LYS A 34 -8.30 13.49 -8.41
N LEU A 35 -7.14 14.04 -8.07
CA LEU A 35 -5.98 14.04 -8.95
C LEU A 35 -5.48 12.61 -9.20
N PHE A 36 -5.38 11.80 -8.15
CA PHE A 36 -4.94 10.41 -8.26
C PHE A 36 -5.86 9.57 -9.15
N SER A 37 -7.19 9.78 -9.11
CA SER A 37 -8.14 9.02 -9.95
C SER A 37 -7.91 9.14 -11.45
N TYR A 38 -7.23 10.19 -11.93
CA TYR A 38 -6.83 10.28 -13.34
C TYR A 38 -5.65 9.37 -13.70
N PHE A 39 -4.90 8.87 -12.71
CA PHE A 39 -3.70 8.08 -12.87
C PHE A 39 -3.76 6.72 -12.18
N GLU A 40 -4.93 6.31 -11.71
CA GLU A 40 -5.08 5.09 -10.89
C GLU A 40 -4.63 3.80 -11.60
N ASP A 41 -4.68 3.78 -12.94
CA ASP A 41 -4.17 2.65 -13.73
C ASP A 41 -2.65 2.69 -13.99
N ASN A 42 -1.99 3.79 -13.62
CA ASN A 42 -0.56 3.93 -13.77
C ASN A 42 0.15 3.62 -12.45
N ALA A 43 0.86 2.49 -12.42
CA ALA A 43 1.57 2.00 -11.22
C ALA A 43 2.70 2.92 -10.70
N ASP A 44 3.09 3.94 -11.47
CA ASP A 44 4.11 4.90 -11.04
C ASP A 44 3.52 6.09 -10.29
N PHE A 45 2.18 6.21 -10.25
CA PHE A 45 1.49 7.20 -9.43
C PHE A 45 0.96 6.54 -8.15
N ILE A 46 1.24 7.17 -7.02
CA ILE A 46 0.86 6.65 -5.70
C ILE A 46 0.22 7.77 -4.89
N LEU A 47 -0.92 7.47 -4.29
CA LEU A 47 -1.57 8.36 -3.33
C LEU A 47 -1.04 8.11 -1.93
N LEU A 48 -0.54 9.15 -1.26
CA LEU A 48 -0.32 9.11 0.19
C LEU A 48 -1.61 9.55 0.89
N GLU A 49 -2.33 8.57 1.44
CA GLU A 49 -3.60 8.80 2.14
C GLU A 49 -3.44 9.78 3.31
N ASN A 50 -4.44 10.62 3.52
CA ASN A 50 -4.48 11.49 4.69
C ASN A 50 -4.71 10.68 5.97
N SER A 51 -4.03 11.04 7.04
CA SER A 51 -4.19 10.37 8.34
C SER A 51 -5.52 10.68 9.02
N GLU A 52 -6.22 11.74 8.60
CA GLU A 52 -7.45 12.27 9.21
C GLU A 52 -7.34 12.59 10.71
N LEU A 53 -6.14 12.46 11.27
CA LEU A 53 -5.89 12.76 12.68
C LEU A 53 -5.58 14.25 12.85
N LEU A 54 -6.28 14.90 13.74
CA LEU A 54 -5.96 16.23 14.23
C LEU A 54 -4.92 16.12 15.37
N PRO A 55 -4.11 17.17 15.62
CA PRO A 55 -3.01 17.14 16.59
C PRO A 55 -3.40 16.80 18.03
N TYR A 56 -4.65 16.69 18.36
CA TYR A 56 -5.15 16.36 19.70
C TYR A 56 -6.21 15.26 19.70
N ASP A 57 -6.33 14.51 18.61
CA ASP A 57 -7.26 13.39 18.54
C ASP A 57 -6.78 12.24 19.42
N PHE A 58 -7.68 11.73 20.26
CA PHE A 58 -7.48 10.52 21.05
C PHE A 58 -7.68 9.24 20.20
N PHE A 59 -8.05 9.37 18.94
CA PHE A 59 -8.29 8.25 18.06
C PHE A 59 -7.01 7.87 17.31
N SER A 60 -6.79 6.57 17.19
CA SER A 60 -5.72 6.05 16.33
C SER A 60 -6.16 6.03 14.86
N MET A 61 -5.20 6.19 13.96
CA MET A 61 -5.42 6.05 12.52
C MET A 61 -6.08 4.70 12.21
N SER A 62 -7.06 4.72 11.28
CA SER A 62 -7.68 3.49 10.78
C SER A 62 -6.60 2.51 10.30
N PRO A 63 -6.70 1.20 10.65
CA PRO A 63 -5.74 0.18 10.23
C PRO A 63 -5.51 0.16 8.72
N ILE A 64 -6.58 0.27 7.92
CA ILE A 64 -6.47 0.27 6.46
C ILE A 64 -5.73 1.51 5.92
N VAL A 65 -5.97 2.69 6.49
CA VAL A 65 -5.26 3.92 6.11
C VAL A 65 -3.79 3.81 6.48
N ARG A 66 -3.47 3.22 7.65
CA ARG A 66 -2.09 2.96 8.06
C ARG A 66 -1.39 2.03 7.07
N ALA A 67 -2.01 0.91 6.70
CA ALA A 67 -1.45 -0.03 5.74
C ALA A 67 -1.19 0.63 4.38
N LYS A 68 -2.15 1.38 3.83
CA LYS A 68 -1.98 2.13 2.58
C LYS A 68 -0.83 3.13 2.64
N ARG A 69 -0.69 3.85 3.74
CA ARG A 69 0.42 4.81 3.92
C ARG A 69 1.77 4.10 3.96
N ILE A 70 1.88 2.98 4.67
CA ILE A 70 3.11 2.18 4.73
C ILE A 70 3.47 1.63 3.35
N ASP A 71 2.51 1.11 2.59
CA ASP A 71 2.74 0.61 1.24
C ASP A 71 3.19 1.71 0.27
N ALA A 72 2.58 2.90 0.35
CA ALA A 72 2.98 4.07 -0.43
C ALA A 72 4.43 4.49 -0.13
N LEU A 73 4.79 4.60 1.15
CA LEU A 73 6.14 4.96 1.59
C LEU A 73 7.17 3.88 1.25
N SER A 74 6.81 2.59 1.40
CA SER A 74 7.66 1.46 1.01
C SER A 74 7.98 1.50 -0.49
N SER A 75 6.98 1.75 -1.33
CA SER A 75 7.16 1.89 -2.77
C SER A 75 8.08 3.05 -3.13
N LEU A 76 7.93 4.20 -2.46
CA LEU A 76 8.77 5.37 -2.66
C LEU A 76 10.25 5.10 -2.31
N LEU A 77 10.50 4.29 -1.27
CA LEU A 77 11.87 3.93 -0.85
C LEU A 77 12.56 2.94 -1.80
N LYS A 78 11.79 2.06 -2.43
CA LYS A 78 12.32 0.94 -3.24
C LYS A 78 12.40 1.23 -4.72
N ARG A 79 11.54 2.10 -5.24
CA ARG A 79 11.40 2.37 -6.67
C ARG A 79 11.84 3.79 -7.00
N LYS A 80 12.37 3.97 -8.22
CA LYS A 80 12.61 5.28 -8.84
C LYS A 80 11.53 5.57 -9.87
N GLY A 81 11.32 6.84 -10.17
CA GLY A 81 10.31 7.27 -11.13
C GLY A 81 8.89 7.35 -10.56
N ILE A 82 8.73 7.15 -9.26
CA ILE A 82 7.44 7.27 -8.57
C ILE A 82 7.02 8.73 -8.50
N THR A 83 5.75 8.97 -8.78
CA THR A 83 5.08 10.25 -8.52
C THR A 83 4.13 10.09 -7.34
N LEU A 84 4.53 10.65 -6.19
CA LEU A 84 3.72 10.65 -4.98
C LEU A 84 2.74 11.82 -5.02
N ILE A 85 1.45 11.54 -4.84
CA ILE A 85 0.39 12.55 -4.72
C ILE A 85 -0.03 12.64 -3.26
N ALA A 86 -0.02 13.84 -2.69
CA ALA A 86 -0.40 14.05 -1.30
C ALA A 86 -0.99 15.45 -1.09
N SER A 87 -1.83 15.61 -0.06
CA SER A 87 -2.23 16.95 0.38
C SER A 87 -1.14 17.60 1.25
N ILE A 88 -1.19 18.92 1.37
CA ILE A 88 -0.26 19.66 2.23
C ILE A 88 -0.32 19.16 3.69
N ASN A 89 -1.51 18.89 4.22
CA ASN A 89 -1.69 18.37 5.57
C ASN A 89 -1.09 16.97 5.73
N THR A 90 -1.20 16.12 4.71
CA THR A 90 -0.61 14.78 4.70
C THR A 90 0.92 14.83 4.76
N ILE A 91 1.54 15.77 4.04
CA ILE A 91 3.00 15.94 4.03
C ILE A 91 3.52 16.46 5.37
N LEU A 92 2.75 17.33 6.02
CA LEU A 92 3.10 17.87 7.33
C LEU A 92 2.84 16.89 8.48
N SER A 93 2.11 15.80 8.23
CA SER A 93 1.85 14.78 9.25
C SER A 93 3.07 13.86 9.45
N PRO A 94 3.30 13.38 10.68
CA PRO A 94 4.40 12.46 10.96
C PRO A 94 4.35 11.21 10.09
N VAL A 95 5.52 10.76 9.64
CA VAL A 95 5.72 9.49 8.94
C VAL A 95 6.68 8.60 9.73
N PRO A 96 6.54 7.28 9.67
CA PRO A 96 7.48 6.38 10.35
C PRO A 96 8.87 6.50 9.76
N HIS A 97 9.88 6.27 10.58
CA HIS A 97 11.27 6.22 10.11
C HIS A 97 11.43 5.09 9.07
N PRO A 98 12.25 5.25 8.03
CA PRO A 98 12.44 4.25 6.97
C PRO A 98 12.77 2.83 7.45
N SER A 99 13.48 2.70 8.59
CA SER A 99 13.78 1.39 9.20
C SER A 99 12.54 0.64 9.74
N HIS A 100 11.43 1.33 9.93
CA HIS A 100 10.17 0.76 10.37
C HIS A 100 9.17 0.56 9.23
N ILE A 101 9.61 0.78 7.99
CA ILE A 101 8.81 0.55 6.79
C ILE A 101 9.18 -0.83 6.24
N SER A 102 8.24 -1.77 6.34
CA SER A 102 8.47 -3.18 6.01
C SER A 102 8.86 -3.47 4.58
N PRO A 103 9.68 -4.49 4.40
CA PRO A 103 9.95 -5.12 3.11
C PRO A 103 8.88 -6.12 2.64
N LEU A 104 7.63 -6.12 3.16
CA LEU A 104 6.58 -7.05 2.70
C LEU A 104 6.46 -7.14 1.15
N ASN A 105 6.74 -6.03 0.47
CA ASN A 105 6.79 -5.99 -0.99
C ASN A 105 8.06 -6.60 -1.61
N SER A 106 8.93 -7.22 -0.82
CA SER A 106 10.18 -7.82 -1.29
C SER A 106 10.32 -9.30 -0.94
N LEU A 107 9.23 -9.95 -0.57
CA LEU A 107 9.22 -11.39 -0.32
C LEU A 107 9.46 -12.15 -1.62
N SER A 108 10.38 -13.08 -1.58
CA SER A 108 10.75 -13.92 -2.71
C SER A 108 10.64 -15.40 -2.36
N VAL A 109 10.41 -16.24 -3.35
CA VAL A 109 10.49 -17.68 -3.18
C VAL A 109 11.89 -18.05 -2.70
N ASN A 110 11.98 -18.93 -1.73
CA ASN A 110 13.17 -19.37 -0.98
C ASN A 110 13.62 -18.44 0.14
N ASP A 111 12.97 -17.30 0.41
CA ASP A 111 13.26 -16.51 1.60
C ASP A 111 12.88 -17.26 2.88
N TYR A 112 13.72 -17.11 3.92
CA TYR A 112 13.51 -17.69 5.25
C TYR A 112 13.08 -16.61 6.23
N PHE A 113 11.97 -16.84 6.95
CA PHE A 113 11.58 -16.01 8.08
C PHE A 113 10.58 -16.75 8.98
N LYS A 114 10.55 -16.35 10.24
CA LYS A 114 9.58 -16.92 11.18
C LYS A 114 8.19 -16.35 10.85
N VAL A 115 7.24 -17.23 10.59
CA VAL A 115 5.86 -16.86 10.22
C VAL A 115 5.24 -15.96 11.29
N GLU A 116 5.47 -16.24 12.58
CA GLU A 116 4.97 -15.44 13.69
C GLU A 116 5.49 -14.00 13.64
N SER A 117 6.77 -13.80 13.34
CA SER A 117 7.37 -12.46 13.25
C SER A 117 6.78 -11.67 12.10
N VAL A 118 6.47 -12.33 10.98
CA VAL A 118 5.79 -11.68 9.83
C VAL A 118 4.37 -11.29 10.20
N ILE A 119 3.64 -12.16 10.91
CA ILE A 119 2.27 -11.86 11.36
C ILE A 119 2.26 -10.63 12.27
N ASP A 120 3.14 -10.58 13.28
CA ASP A 120 3.24 -9.44 14.17
C ASP A 120 3.56 -8.15 13.41
N GLU A 121 4.44 -8.25 12.42
CA GLU A 121 4.82 -7.14 11.58
C GLU A 121 3.64 -6.62 10.74
N ILE A 122 2.91 -7.48 10.03
CA ILE A 122 1.76 -7.06 9.21
C ILE A 122 0.61 -6.51 10.05
N ILE A 123 0.39 -7.03 11.27
CA ILE A 123 -0.58 -6.45 12.22
C ILE A 123 -0.14 -5.04 12.63
N ASN A 124 1.13 -4.85 12.94
CA ASN A 124 1.67 -3.53 13.29
C ASN A 124 1.57 -2.54 12.12
N TYR A 125 1.61 -3.01 10.87
CA TYR A 125 1.36 -2.18 9.67
C TYR A 125 -0.11 -1.86 9.45
N GLY A 126 -1.03 -2.43 10.23
CA GLY A 126 -2.44 -2.16 10.16
C GLY A 126 -3.23 -3.16 9.33
N TYR A 127 -2.63 -4.29 8.96
CA TYR A 127 -3.39 -5.37 8.32
C TYR A 127 -4.31 -6.05 9.34
N VAL A 128 -5.49 -6.45 8.90
CA VAL A 128 -6.51 -7.07 9.74
C VAL A 128 -6.63 -8.54 9.40
N LYS A 129 -6.50 -9.41 10.42
CA LYS A 129 -6.71 -10.85 10.25
C LYS A 129 -8.19 -11.13 10.03
N LYS A 130 -8.50 -11.91 9.00
CA LYS A 130 -9.84 -12.36 8.62
C LYS A 130 -9.82 -13.84 8.25
N ASP A 131 -11.01 -14.46 8.23
CA ASP A 131 -11.13 -15.84 7.75
C ASP A 131 -10.98 -15.92 6.21
N PHE A 132 -11.42 -14.88 5.50
CA PHE A 132 -11.29 -14.72 4.07
C PHE A 132 -10.75 -13.36 3.72
N VAL A 133 -9.89 -13.33 2.70
CA VAL A 133 -9.19 -12.10 2.26
C VAL A 133 -9.98 -11.50 1.10
N THR A 134 -10.90 -10.60 1.39
CA THR A 134 -11.83 -10.00 0.41
C THR A 134 -11.46 -8.58 0.00
N GLU A 135 -10.68 -7.87 0.83
CA GLU A 135 -10.37 -6.45 0.64
C GLU A 135 -8.90 -6.17 0.89
N PRO A 136 -8.31 -5.13 0.26
CA PRO A 136 -6.96 -4.67 0.56
C PRO A 136 -6.77 -4.39 2.05
N GLY A 137 -5.64 -4.80 2.61
CA GLY A 137 -5.35 -4.69 4.04
C GLY A 137 -5.85 -5.87 4.88
N HIS A 138 -6.47 -6.90 4.27
CA HIS A 138 -6.81 -8.14 4.94
C HIS A 138 -5.72 -9.21 4.75
N PHE A 139 -5.58 -10.08 5.76
CA PHE A 139 -4.81 -11.32 5.63
C PHE A 139 -5.50 -12.48 6.36
N ALA A 140 -5.22 -13.69 5.91
CA ALA A 140 -5.67 -14.94 6.54
C ALA A 140 -4.49 -15.91 6.64
N LEU A 141 -4.42 -16.64 7.76
CA LEU A 141 -3.43 -17.71 7.94
C LEU A 141 -4.16 -19.01 8.23
N ARG A 142 -3.84 -20.06 7.47
CA ARG A 142 -4.40 -21.39 7.60
C ARG A 142 -3.27 -22.42 7.49
N GLY A 143 -2.80 -22.89 8.65
CA GLY A 143 -1.65 -23.79 8.69
C GLY A 143 -0.40 -23.12 8.08
N SER A 144 0.14 -23.70 7.04
CA SER A 144 1.32 -23.21 6.31
C SER A 144 0.99 -22.29 5.13
N VAL A 145 -0.24 -21.80 5.02
CA VAL A 145 -0.67 -20.94 3.92
C VAL A 145 -1.15 -19.60 4.46
N MET A 146 -0.57 -18.52 3.95
CA MET A 146 -1.01 -17.15 4.21
C MET A 146 -1.58 -16.53 2.95
N ASP A 147 -2.80 -16.08 3.03
CA ASP A 147 -3.42 -15.22 2.01
C ASP A 147 -3.32 -13.78 2.49
N ILE A 148 -2.83 -12.87 1.65
CA ILE A 148 -2.71 -11.45 1.98
C ILE A 148 -3.13 -10.58 0.79
N PHE A 149 -3.92 -9.54 1.05
CA PHE A 149 -4.26 -8.55 0.04
C PHE A 149 -3.51 -7.25 0.34
N LEU A 150 -2.39 -7.06 -0.35
CA LEU A 150 -1.62 -5.82 -0.22
C LEU A 150 -2.45 -4.63 -0.68
N THR A 151 -2.35 -3.51 0.02
CA THR A 151 -3.10 -2.29 -0.32
C THR A 151 -2.60 -1.65 -1.62
N SER A 152 -1.39 -2.00 -2.05
CA SER A 152 -0.79 -1.61 -3.33
C SER A 152 -1.10 -2.57 -4.49
N SER A 153 -1.76 -3.69 -4.22
CA SER A 153 -2.04 -4.73 -5.23
C SER A 153 -3.50 -4.71 -5.65
N LYS A 154 -3.77 -5.06 -6.92
CA LYS A 154 -5.14 -5.26 -7.44
C LYS A 154 -5.71 -6.64 -7.09
N LYS A 155 -4.89 -7.57 -6.60
CA LYS A 155 -5.28 -8.96 -6.31
C LYS A 155 -4.59 -9.47 -5.05
N PRO A 156 -5.25 -10.32 -4.26
CA PRO A 156 -4.61 -10.97 -3.13
C PRO A 156 -3.56 -11.98 -3.59
N ILE A 157 -2.57 -12.18 -2.72
CA ILE A 157 -1.44 -13.08 -2.94
C ILE A 157 -1.54 -14.21 -1.93
N ARG A 158 -1.29 -15.43 -2.37
CA ARG A 158 -1.12 -16.61 -1.54
C ARG A 158 0.36 -16.90 -1.38
N ILE A 159 0.80 -17.09 -0.15
CA ILE A 159 2.15 -17.44 0.24
C ILE A 159 2.09 -18.81 0.92
N GLU A 160 2.80 -19.78 0.39
CA GLU A 160 2.91 -21.11 1.00
C GLU A 160 4.28 -21.24 1.65
N PHE A 161 4.29 -21.71 2.89
CA PHE A 161 5.48 -21.88 3.71
C PHE A 161 5.74 -23.34 3.99
N PHE A 162 6.99 -23.72 4.02
CA PHE A 162 7.45 -24.98 4.59
C PHE A 162 8.67 -24.70 5.48
N ASP A 163 8.57 -25.06 6.75
CA ASP A 163 9.66 -24.91 7.74
C ASP A 163 10.29 -23.50 7.73
N ASN A 164 9.42 -22.44 7.81
CA ASN A 164 9.82 -21.03 7.76
C ASN A 164 10.44 -20.55 6.42
N LYS A 165 10.30 -21.32 5.35
CA LYS A 165 10.76 -20.96 4.02
C LYS A 165 9.56 -20.71 3.10
N ILE A 166 9.60 -19.68 2.27
CA ILE A 166 8.60 -19.49 1.21
C ILE A 166 8.82 -20.53 0.12
N GLU A 167 7.85 -21.42 -0.07
CA GLU A 167 7.86 -22.39 -1.16
C GLU A 167 7.24 -21.83 -2.44
N SER A 168 6.12 -21.13 -2.30
CA SER A 168 5.43 -20.58 -3.45
C SER A 168 4.79 -19.23 -3.17
N LEU A 169 4.69 -18.42 -4.22
CA LEU A 169 3.94 -17.16 -4.27
C LEU A 169 3.00 -17.23 -5.47
N SER A 170 1.69 -17.13 -5.23
CA SER A 170 0.67 -17.18 -6.29
C SER A 170 -0.37 -16.08 -6.10
N CYS A 171 -0.93 -15.58 -7.23
CA CYS A 171 -2.07 -14.68 -7.17
C CYS A 171 -3.34 -15.47 -6.93
N LEU A 172 -4.16 -15.07 -5.96
CA LEU A 172 -5.48 -15.62 -5.77
C LEU A 172 -6.45 -15.04 -6.79
N LEU A 173 -7.03 -15.92 -7.60
CA LEU A 173 -8.18 -15.60 -8.43
C LEU A 173 -9.40 -16.13 -7.68
N TYR A 174 -10.21 -15.26 -7.08
CA TYR A 174 -11.54 -15.65 -6.62
C TYR A 174 -12.43 -15.87 -7.85
N THR A 175 -12.43 -17.09 -8.36
CA THR A 175 -13.52 -17.52 -9.25
C THR A 175 -14.77 -17.64 -8.37
N SER A 176 -15.86 -16.97 -8.76
CA SER A 176 -17.17 -17.20 -8.13
C SER A 176 -17.42 -18.69 -8.07
N PRO A 177 -17.95 -19.24 -6.93
CA PRO A 177 -18.28 -20.65 -6.84
C PRO A 177 -19.18 -20.99 -8.02
N SER A 178 -18.81 -22.05 -8.71
CA SER A 178 -19.62 -22.57 -9.83
C SER A 178 -21.03 -22.92 -9.32
N PRO A 179 -22.12 -22.62 -10.06
CA PRO A 179 -23.49 -23.00 -9.67
C PRO A 179 -23.73 -24.51 -9.51
N ARG A 180 -22.66 -25.31 -9.60
CA ARG A 180 -22.74 -26.79 -9.48
C ARG A 180 -22.44 -27.32 -8.07
N ASP A 181 -22.09 -26.46 -7.12
CA ASP A 181 -21.79 -26.85 -5.73
C ASP A 181 -22.90 -26.42 -4.76
N ALA A 182 -24.11 -26.18 -5.27
CA ALA A 182 -25.33 -25.93 -4.49
C ALA A 182 -26.30 -27.08 -4.58
#